data_017753671f92e99f06ca167c8a18105f
#
_entry.id   017753671f92e99f06ca167c8a18105f
#
_cell.length_a   1.000
_cell.length_b   1.000
_cell.length_c   1.000
_cell.angle_alpha   90.00
_cell.angle_beta   90.00
_cell.angle_gamma   90.00
#
_symmetry.space_group_name_H-M   'P 1'
#
loop_
_entity.id
_entity.type
_entity.pdbx_description
1 polymer ?
#
loop_
_entity_poly.entity_id
_entity_poly.type
_entity_poly.pdbx_seq_one_letter_code
_entity_poly.pdbx_strand_id
1 'polypeptide(L)'
;MTGQCSFCGNKHLSAKRTRYIHQQGEDMLIVEDVPCVECDYCGEQYFEIETLKRIEADHLAVLARQKRPSRTIEVAVEHYGAL
;
A
#
# COMPACT_ATOMS: atom_id res chain seq x y z
N MET A 1 11.71 3.96 12.81
CA MET A 1 12.30 3.36 11.61
C MET A 1 13.79 3.32 11.71
N THR A 2 14.39 2.26 11.26
CA THR A 2 15.85 2.17 11.20
C THR A 2 16.34 3.07 10.07
N GLY A 3 17.51 3.67 10.22
CA GLY A 3 18.13 4.48 9.18
C GLY A 3 18.81 3.67 8.08
N GLN A 4 18.44 2.39 7.95
CA GLN A 4 19.12 1.48 7.03
C GLN A 4 18.10 0.51 6.43
N CYS A 5 18.22 0.28 5.12
CA CYS A 5 17.39 -0.68 4.41
C CYS A 5 17.73 -2.09 4.86
N SER A 6 16.73 -2.85 5.32
CA SER A 6 16.93 -4.23 5.75
C SER A 6 17.18 -5.17 4.58
N PHE A 7 16.84 -4.77 3.37
CA PHE A 7 17.00 -5.62 2.19
C PHE A 7 18.39 -5.53 1.59
N CYS A 8 18.88 -4.32 1.33
CA CYS A 8 20.19 -4.13 0.66
C CYS A 8 21.26 -3.51 1.55
N GLY A 9 20.91 -3.06 2.76
CA GLY A 9 21.84 -2.45 3.69
C GLY A 9 22.18 -0.99 3.42
N ASN A 10 21.59 -0.38 2.39
CA ASN A 10 21.83 1.01 2.06
C ASN A 10 21.27 1.92 3.15
N LYS A 11 22.02 2.98 3.48
CA LYS A 11 21.62 3.93 4.52
C LYS A 11 20.88 5.15 3.99
N HIS A 12 20.73 5.27 2.69
CA HIS A 12 20.05 6.40 2.07
C HIS A 12 18.58 6.07 1.85
N LEU A 13 17.75 6.50 2.79
CA LEU A 13 16.30 6.33 2.76
C LEU A 13 15.67 7.70 2.62
N SER A 14 14.64 7.79 1.79
CA SER A 14 13.94 9.05 1.51
C SER A 14 12.47 8.94 1.81
N ALA A 15 11.87 10.00 2.36
CA ALA A 15 10.43 10.09 2.53
C ALA A 15 9.77 10.22 1.17
N LYS A 16 8.78 9.37 0.91
CA LYS A 16 8.03 9.33 -0.34
C LYS A 16 6.55 9.21 -0.06
N ARG A 17 5.74 9.40 -1.09
CA ARG A 17 4.32 9.09 -1.06
C ARG A 17 4.04 8.12 -2.20
N THR A 18 3.25 7.10 -1.92
CA THR A 18 3.01 6.04 -2.89
C THR A 18 1.56 5.59 -2.86
N ARG A 19 1.17 4.87 -3.90
CA ARG A 19 -0.09 4.15 -3.93
C ARG A 19 0.11 2.82 -3.23
N TYR A 20 -0.78 2.51 -2.29
CA TYR A 20 -0.75 1.25 -1.57
C TYR A 20 -2.01 0.47 -1.88
N ILE A 21 -1.87 -0.81 -2.17
CA ILE A 21 -3.00 -1.70 -2.44
C ILE A 21 -3.15 -2.66 -1.28
N HIS A 22 -4.28 -2.56 -0.57
CA HIS A 22 -4.59 -3.46 0.53
C HIS A 22 -5.53 -4.55 0.04
N GLN A 23 -5.10 -5.79 0.12
CA GLN A 23 -5.87 -6.95 -0.31
C GLN A 23 -6.49 -7.63 0.90
N GLN A 24 -7.81 -7.83 0.84
CA GLN A 24 -8.56 -8.53 1.89
C GLN A 24 -9.40 -9.61 1.19
N GLY A 25 -8.86 -10.84 1.11
CA GLY A 25 -9.48 -11.87 0.29
C GLY A 25 -9.49 -11.46 -1.17
N GLU A 26 -10.67 -11.40 -1.79
CA GLU A 26 -10.83 -10.95 -3.15
C GLU A 26 -11.07 -9.44 -3.26
N ASP A 27 -11.25 -8.78 -2.13
CA ASP A 27 -11.49 -7.34 -2.10
C ASP A 27 -10.18 -6.58 -2.08
N MET A 28 -10.16 -5.49 -2.79
CA MET A 28 -8.96 -4.67 -2.95
C MET A 28 -9.30 -3.21 -2.68
N LEU A 29 -8.50 -2.55 -1.86
CA LEU A 29 -8.60 -1.12 -1.63
C LEU A 29 -7.31 -0.46 -2.11
N ILE A 30 -7.45 0.54 -2.98
CA ILE A 30 -6.33 1.36 -3.43
C ILE A 30 -6.32 2.63 -2.61
N VAL A 31 -5.21 2.89 -1.91
CA VAL A 31 -5.03 4.10 -1.12
C VAL A 31 -3.93 4.93 -1.78
N GLU A 32 -4.24 6.18 -2.08
CA GLU A 32 -3.31 7.08 -2.74
C GLU A 32 -2.59 7.96 -1.72
N ASP A 33 -1.42 8.45 -2.07
CA ASP A 33 -0.62 9.38 -1.26
C ASP A 33 -0.26 8.84 0.12
N VAL A 34 0.03 7.56 0.21
CA VAL A 34 0.42 6.92 1.47
C VAL A 34 1.87 7.28 1.80
N PRO A 35 2.14 7.85 2.98
CA PRO A 35 3.51 8.16 3.36
C PRO A 35 4.31 6.88 3.60
N CYS A 36 5.53 6.87 3.09
CA CYS A 36 6.45 5.75 3.28
C CYS A 36 7.89 6.26 3.25
N VAL A 37 8.80 5.37 3.57
CA VAL A 37 10.23 5.60 3.40
C VAL A 37 10.71 4.62 2.35
N GLU A 38 11.45 5.10 1.37
CA GLU A 38 11.92 4.28 0.27
C GLU A 38 13.44 4.28 0.23
N CYS A 39 14.01 3.10 0.01
CA CYS A 39 15.45 2.98 -0.17
C CYS A 39 15.85 3.56 -1.53
N ASP A 40 16.79 4.51 -1.51
CA ASP A 40 17.24 5.19 -2.73
C ASP A 40 18.00 4.26 -3.67
N TYR A 41 18.45 3.12 -3.17
CA TYR A 41 19.23 2.17 -3.97
C TYR A 41 18.37 1.06 -4.59
N CYS A 42 17.62 0.31 -3.74
CA CYS A 42 16.87 -0.85 -4.22
C CYS A 42 15.38 -0.57 -4.44
N GLY A 43 14.87 0.58 -3.99
CA GLY A 43 13.47 0.93 -4.14
C GLY A 43 12.54 0.28 -3.13
N GLU A 44 13.06 -0.46 -2.15
CA GLU A 44 12.23 -1.10 -1.13
C GLU A 44 11.51 -0.03 -0.32
N GLN A 45 10.21 -0.23 -0.07
CA GLN A 45 9.37 0.72 0.65
C GLN A 45 9.03 0.19 2.03
N TYR A 46 9.04 1.08 3.02
CA TYR A 46 8.75 0.79 4.42
C TYR A 46 7.62 1.69 4.89
N PHE A 47 6.64 1.08 5.55
CA PHE A 47 5.47 1.78 6.08
C PHE A 47 5.45 1.66 7.58
N GLU A 48 5.01 2.72 8.26
CA GLU A 48 4.80 2.64 9.69
C GLU A 48 3.58 1.78 10.00
N ILE A 49 3.63 1.09 11.12
CA ILE A 49 2.56 0.18 11.51
C ILE A 49 1.23 0.90 11.70
N GLU A 50 1.26 2.13 12.22
CA GLU A 50 0.07 2.96 12.36
C GLU A 50 -0.58 3.25 11.01
N THR A 51 0.23 3.52 9.99
CA THR A 51 -0.25 3.75 8.63
C THR A 51 -0.97 2.52 8.09
N LEU A 52 -0.37 1.35 8.25
CA LEU A 52 -0.96 0.10 7.78
C LEU A 52 -2.25 -0.25 8.53
N LYS A 53 -2.29 0.01 9.84
CA LYS A 53 -3.48 -0.21 10.64
C LYS A 53 -4.63 0.71 10.24
N ARG A 54 -4.34 1.96 9.91
CA ARG A 54 -5.36 2.89 9.42
C ARG A 54 -5.95 2.43 8.10
N ILE A 55 -5.10 1.95 7.19
CA ILE A 55 -5.55 1.42 5.90
C ILE A 55 -6.44 0.20 6.09
N GLU A 56 -6.03 -0.73 6.95
CA GLU A 56 -6.81 -1.93 7.23
C GLU A 56 -8.18 -1.56 7.83
N ALA A 57 -8.20 -0.67 8.81
CA ALA A 57 -9.45 -0.24 9.43
C ALA A 57 -10.38 0.45 8.42
N ASP A 58 -9.82 1.26 7.53
CA ASP A 58 -10.58 1.92 6.49
C ASP A 58 -11.20 0.91 5.52
N HIS A 59 -10.42 -0.09 5.11
CA HIS A 59 -10.92 -1.12 4.20
C HIS A 59 -12.06 -1.92 4.85
N LEU A 60 -11.93 -2.26 6.12
CA LEU A 60 -12.99 -2.95 6.84
C LEU A 60 -14.26 -2.10 6.91
N ALA A 61 -14.11 -0.80 7.14
CA ALA A 61 -15.26 0.13 7.18
C ALA A 61 -15.95 0.22 5.81
N VAL A 62 -15.18 0.25 4.73
CA VAL A 62 -15.72 0.27 3.36
C VAL A 62 -16.46 -1.04 3.06
N LEU A 63 -15.89 -2.18 3.43
CA LEU A 63 -16.51 -3.49 3.22
C LEU A 63 -17.79 -3.65 4.05
N ALA A 64 -17.82 -3.10 5.26
CA ALA A 64 -19.00 -3.13 6.13
C ALA A 64 -20.03 -2.07 5.74
N ARG A 65 -19.77 -1.29 4.70
CA ARG A 65 -20.66 -0.20 4.23
C ARG A 65 -20.88 0.89 5.27
N GLN A 66 -19.94 1.05 6.17
CA GLN A 66 -19.94 2.12 7.17
C GLN A 66 -19.32 3.40 6.62
N LYS A 67 -18.59 3.30 5.50
CA LYS A 67 -17.91 4.39 4.86
C LYS A 67 -17.96 4.21 3.34
N ARG A 68 -18.11 5.32 2.62
CA ARG A 68 -17.97 5.34 1.16
C ARG A 68 -16.55 5.72 0.80
N PRO A 69 -15.90 5.00 -0.14
CA PRO A 69 -14.60 5.42 -0.64
C PRO A 69 -14.73 6.73 -1.41
N SER A 70 -13.61 7.43 -1.59
CA SER A 70 -13.59 8.69 -2.36
C SER A 70 -14.07 8.49 -3.79
N ARG A 71 -13.73 7.36 -4.40
CA ARG A 71 -14.17 6.97 -5.73
C ARG A 71 -13.94 5.49 -5.93
N THR A 72 -14.54 4.95 -6.98
CA THR A 72 -14.28 3.56 -7.39
C THR A 72 -13.78 3.55 -8.83
N ILE A 73 -13.00 2.54 -9.16
CA ILE A 73 -12.51 2.34 -10.52
C ILE A 73 -12.75 0.89 -10.93
N GLU A 74 -12.83 0.68 -12.23
CA GLU A 74 -12.88 -0.66 -12.79
C GLU A 74 -11.46 -1.14 -13.03
N VAL A 75 -11.18 -2.38 -12.65
CA VAL A 75 -9.87 -3.00 -12.82
C VAL A 75 -10.02 -4.22 -13.72
N ALA A 76 -9.24 -4.26 -14.80
CA ALA A 76 -9.20 -5.42 -15.68
C ALA A 76 -8.53 -6.58 -14.96
N VAL A 77 -9.09 -7.78 -15.13
CA VAL A 77 -8.55 -9.01 -14.55
C VAL A 77 -8.42 -10.04 -15.65
N GLU A 78 -7.26 -10.63 -15.77
CA GLU A 78 -6.97 -11.65 -16.75
C GLU A 78 -6.61 -12.96 -16.08
N HIS A 79 -6.91 -14.05 -16.74
CA HIS A 79 -6.37 -15.35 -16.38
C HIS A 79 -5.18 -15.62 -17.29
N TYR A 80 -4.05 -16.03 -16.72
CA TYR A 80 -2.80 -16.19 -17.47
C TYR A 80 -3.01 -17.12 -18.70
N GLY A 81 -3.75 -18.21 -18.54
CA GLY A 81 -4.00 -19.16 -19.62
C GLY A 81 -4.84 -18.60 -20.77
N ALA A 82 -5.45 -17.43 -20.61
CA ALA A 82 -6.26 -16.77 -21.64
C ALA A 82 -5.52 -15.65 -22.37
N LEU A 83 -4.27 -15.38 -21.98
CA LEU A 83 -3.46 -14.33 -22.59
C LEU A 83 -3.04 -14.68 -24.01
#